data_092ccf6ff3a06956e6b1cafdd894ffea
#
_entry.id   092ccf6ff3a06956e6b1cafdd894ffea
#
_cell.length_a   1.000
_cell.length_b   1.000
_cell.length_c   1.000
_cell.angle_alpha   90.00
_cell.angle_beta   90.00
_cell.angle_gamma   90.00
#
_symmetry.space_group_name_H-M   'P 1'
#
loop_
_entity.id
_entity.type
_entity.pdbx_description
1 polymer ?
#
loop_
_entity_poly.entity_id
_entity_poly.type
_entity_poly.pdbx_seq_one_letter_code
_entity_poly.pdbx_strand_id
1 'polypeptide(L)'
;FELAFNFACALVECGNLTDAADYLTLAKNQGAETLMDEDLDEDAVADELMAVDAQRAFVAEMLGRKDEAAEGYRAALAIESTDAATRAIVANNLAALVGSRGEGGADAMRRTQRNCDKDGKLNDVLVGKLSERQRRTLVVNRAKALLHSNHLDRCRDALGTLRKLDGDAGAKEAVMLEAALFMRERKPEKAVKLLGDVVAKGGDVGTVRDARLALAQIHASAGDYANAIDALRGGS
;
A
#
# COMPACT_ATOMS: atom_id res chain seq x y z
N PHE A 1 -24.42 12.99 6.31
CA PHE A 1 -23.49 12.28 5.38
C PHE A 1 -22.51 11.38 6.11
N GLU A 2 -22.07 11.72 7.33
CA GLU A 2 -21.10 10.94 8.11
C GLU A 2 -21.55 9.51 8.38
N LEU A 3 -22.84 9.30 8.70
CA LEU A 3 -23.39 7.96 8.93
C LEU A 3 -23.30 7.09 7.67
N ALA A 4 -23.64 7.65 6.51
CA ALA A 4 -23.54 6.95 5.23
C ALA A 4 -22.08 6.63 4.87
N PHE A 5 -21.15 7.56 5.14
CA PHE A 5 -19.70 7.33 4.98
C PHE A 5 -19.19 6.21 5.88
N ASN A 6 -19.51 6.25 7.18
CA ASN A 6 -19.09 5.24 8.13
C ASN A 6 -19.65 3.85 7.79
N PHE A 7 -20.90 3.79 7.33
CA PHE A 7 -21.52 2.54 6.89
C PHE A 7 -20.82 1.98 5.64
N ALA A 8 -20.50 2.85 4.68
CA ALA A 8 -19.73 2.47 3.49
C ALA A 8 -18.35 1.91 3.85
N CYS A 9 -17.64 2.52 4.81
CA CYS A 9 -16.37 1.99 5.30
C CYS A 9 -16.52 0.60 5.91
N ALA A 10 -17.57 0.34 6.67
CA ALA A 10 -17.87 -1.00 7.21
C ALA A 10 -18.17 -2.01 6.09
N LEU A 11 -18.89 -1.62 5.05
CA LEU A 11 -19.15 -2.47 3.88
C LEU A 11 -17.84 -2.83 3.13
N VAL A 12 -16.92 -1.88 3.02
CA VAL A 12 -15.58 -2.14 2.44
C VAL A 12 -14.83 -3.21 3.25
N GLU A 13 -14.82 -3.10 4.57
CA GLU A 13 -14.17 -4.12 5.43
C GLU A 13 -14.85 -5.49 5.33
N CYS A 14 -16.15 -5.55 5.06
CA CYS A 14 -16.90 -6.77 4.81
C CYS A 14 -16.73 -7.30 3.36
N GLY A 15 -16.05 -6.56 2.48
CA GLY A 15 -15.87 -6.94 1.07
C GLY A 15 -17.07 -6.66 0.17
N ASN A 16 -18.12 -6.00 0.67
CA ASN A 16 -19.29 -5.61 -0.12
C ASN A 16 -19.05 -4.27 -0.83
N LEU A 17 -18.23 -4.32 -1.89
CA LEU A 17 -17.74 -3.13 -2.57
C LEU A 17 -18.80 -2.41 -3.40
N THR A 18 -19.81 -3.13 -3.90
CA THR A 18 -20.88 -2.54 -4.72
C THR A 18 -21.76 -1.63 -3.87
N ASP A 19 -22.28 -2.15 -2.76
CA ASP A 19 -23.09 -1.35 -1.85
C ASP A 19 -22.26 -0.21 -1.22
N ALA A 20 -20.98 -0.45 -0.93
CA ALA A 20 -20.08 0.59 -0.45
C ALA A 20 -20.00 1.78 -1.44
N ALA A 21 -19.92 1.51 -2.75
CA ALA A 21 -19.89 2.56 -3.77
C ALA A 21 -21.17 3.40 -3.78
N ASP A 22 -22.33 2.74 -3.61
CA ASP A 22 -23.62 3.42 -3.56
C ASP A 22 -23.73 4.31 -2.31
N TYR A 23 -23.35 3.80 -1.14
CA TYR A 23 -23.36 4.58 0.11
C TYR A 23 -22.34 5.71 0.11
N LEU A 24 -21.18 5.56 -0.53
CA LEU A 24 -20.22 6.65 -0.70
C LEU A 24 -20.76 7.74 -1.63
N THR A 25 -21.51 7.37 -2.66
CA THR A 25 -22.18 8.32 -3.54
C THR A 25 -23.26 9.08 -2.77
N LEU A 26 -24.05 8.38 -1.96
CA LEU A 26 -25.03 8.98 -1.07
C LEU A 26 -24.37 9.96 -0.08
N ALA A 27 -23.29 9.53 0.58
CA ALA A 27 -22.56 10.36 1.54
C ALA A 27 -22.02 11.64 0.88
N LYS A 28 -21.48 11.55 -0.35
CA LYS A 28 -21.00 12.72 -1.08
C LYS A 28 -22.12 13.71 -1.39
N ASN A 29 -23.25 13.22 -1.91
CA ASN A 29 -24.36 14.07 -2.29
C ASN A 29 -24.99 14.76 -1.06
N GLN A 30 -25.25 14.00 0.00
CA GLN A 30 -25.78 14.55 1.27
C GLN A 30 -24.79 15.52 1.92
N GLY A 31 -23.48 15.19 1.90
CA GLY A 31 -22.46 16.07 2.46
C GLY A 31 -22.37 17.40 1.70
N ALA A 32 -22.37 17.36 0.38
CA ALA A 32 -22.35 18.57 -0.43
C ALA A 32 -23.58 19.46 -0.18
N GLU A 33 -24.78 18.87 -0.13
CA GLU A 33 -26.02 19.59 0.18
C GLU A 33 -25.96 20.22 1.59
N THR A 34 -25.61 19.42 2.61
CA THR A 34 -25.56 19.89 4.00
C THR A 34 -24.53 21.01 4.20
N LEU A 35 -23.33 20.85 3.67
CA LEU A 35 -22.26 21.84 3.84
C LEU A 35 -22.52 23.15 3.08
N MET A 36 -23.18 23.07 1.91
CA MET A 36 -23.64 24.26 1.19
C MET A 36 -24.77 24.99 1.94
N ASP A 37 -25.68 24.26 2.59
CA ASP A 37 -26.72 24.85 3.44
C ASP A 37 -26.15 25.52 4.70
N GLU A 38 -24.94 25.13 5.12
CA GLU A 38 -24.16 25.76 6.18
C GLU A 38 -23.31 26.95 5.69
N ASP A 39 -23.54 27.45 4.49
CA ASP A 39 -22.82 28.58 3.86
C ASP A 39 -21.32 28.35 3.62
N LEU A 40 -20.85 27.09 3.52
CA LEU A 40 -19.49 26.80 3.11
C LEU A 40 -19.31 27.05 1.60
N ASP A 41 -18.17 27.63 1.23
CA ASP A 41 -17.80 27.76 -0.19
C ASP A 41 -17.38 26.41 -0.80
N GLU A 42 -17.29 26.36 -2.13
CA GLU A 42 -16.99 25.12 -2.87
C GLU A 42 -15.63 24.48 -2.46
N ASP A 43 -14.64 25.29 -2.14
CA ASP A 43 -13.30 24.81 -1.74
C ASP A 43 -13.35 24.18 -0.33
N ALA A 44 -14.08 24.80 0.59
CA ALA A 44 -14.28 24.26 1.94
C ALA A 44 -15.12 22.97 1.90
N VAL A 45 -16.17 22.90 1.08
CA VAL A 45 -16.95 21.67 0.85
C VAL A 45 -16.05 20.56 0.28
N ALA A 46 -15.17 20.89 -0.66
CA ALA A 46 -14.26 19.92 -1.25
C ALA A 46 -13.23 19.39 -0.21
N ASP A 47 -12.72 20.25 0.67
CA ASP A 47 -11.81 19.83 1.76
C ASP A 47 -12.51 18.87 2.72
N GLU A 48 -13.70 19.22 3.21
CA GLU A 48 -14.49 18.39 4.13
C GLU A 48 -14.86 17.02 3.52
N LEU A 49 -15.15 16.97 2.23
CA LEU A 49 -15.52 15.75 1.53
C LEU A 49 -14.32 14.96 0.94
N MET A 50 -13.10 15.44 1.13
CA MET A 50 -11.91 14.79 0.59
C MET A 50 -11.77 13.32 1.03
N ALA A 51 -12.12 13.01 2.28
CA ALA A 51 -12.08 11.63 2.79
C ALA A 51 -13.09 10.72 2.08
N VAL A 52 -14.28 11.26 1.75
CA VAL A 52 -15.32 10.54 0.98
C VAL A 52 -14.82 10.27 -0.43
N ASP A 53 -14.24 11.26 -1.11
CA ASP A 53 -13.70 11.09 -2.46
C ASP A 53 -12.51 10.14 -2.50
N ALA A 54 -11.63 10.19 -1.48
CA ALA A 54 -10.53 9.23 -1.33
C ALA A 54 -11.03 7.79 -1.21
N GLN A 55 -12.08 7.58 -0.42
CA GLN A 55 -12.67 6.24 -0.23
C GLN A 55 -13.42 5.77 -1.49
N ARG A 56 -14.07 6.67 -2.24
CA ARG A 56 -14.68 6.34 -3.54
C ARG A 56 -13.64 5.86 -4.54
N ALA A 57 -12.52 6.58 -4.65
CA ALA A 57 -11.41 6.19 -5.52
C ALA A 57 -10.83 4.81 -5.10
N PHE A 58 -10.71 4.55 -3.79
CA PHE A 58 -10.26 3.25 -3.29
C PHE A 58 -11.24 2.12 -3.64
N VAL A 59 -12.54 2.33 -3.48
CA VAL A 59 -13.55 1.32 -3.86
C VAL A 59 -13.54 1.07 -5.37
N ALA A 60 -13.39 2.12 -6.20
CA ALA A 60 -13.23 1.96 -7.65
C ALA A 60 -11.98 1.12 -8.00
N GLU A 61 -10.86 1.34 -7.30
CA GLU A 61 -9.64 0.53 -7.46
C GLU A 61 -9.90 -0.96 -7.12
N MET A 62 -10.56 -1.22 -6.00
CA MET A 62 -10.88 -2.58 -5.55
C MET A 62 -11.87 -3.29 -6.49
N LEU A 63 -12.76 -2.55 -7.17
CA LEU A 63 -13.66 -3.06 -8.20
C LEU A 63 -12.95 -3.24 -9.57
N GLY A 64 -11.64 -2.95 -9.65
CA GLY A 64 -10.85 -3.08 -10.88
C GLY A 64 -10.99 -1.90 -11.86
N ARG A 65 -11.72 -0.84 -11.50
CA ARG A 65 -11.90 0.38 -12.31
C ARG A 65 -10.70 1.32 -12.13
N LYS A 66 -9.53 0.86 -12.60
CA LYS A 66 -8.24 1.51 -12.29
C LYS A 66 -8.09 2.93 -12.83
N ASP A 67 -8.69 3.24 -13.97
CA ASP A 67 -8.62 4.59 -14.56
C ASP A 67 -9.47 5.58 -13.75
N GLU A 68 -10.70 5.20 -13.42
CA GLU A 68 -11.60 5.95 -12.53
C GLU A 68 -10.93 6.21 -11.17
N ALA A 69 -10.32 5.18 -10.57
CA ALA A 69 -9.58 5.32 -9.32
C ALA A 69 -8.41 6.31 -9.42
N ALA A 70 -7.62 6.23 -10.50
CA ALA A 70 -6.49 7.13 -10.71
C ALA A 70 -6.94 8.59 -10.89
N GLU A 71 -8.04 8.83 -11.60
CA GLU A 71 -8.64 10.15 -11.75
C GLU A 71 -9.18 10.67 -10.42
N GLY A 72 -9.91 9.87 -9.66
CA GLY A 72 -10.39 10.20 -8.33
C GLY A 72 -9.27 10.56 -7.35
N TYR A 73 -8.19 9.78 -7.31
CA TYR A 73 -7.03 10.11 -6.49
C TYR A 73 -6.32 11.40 -6.92
N ARG A 74 -6.23 11.68 -8.24
CA ARG A 74 -5.64 12.94 -8.72
C ARG A 74 -6.52 14.14 -8.36
N ALA A 75 -7.82 14.02 -8.51
CA ALA A 75 -8.77 15.06 -8.13
C ALA A 75 -8.69 15.37 -6.62
N ALA A 76 -8.69 14.33 -5.77
CA ALA A 76 -8.51 14.52 -4.33
C ALA A 76 -7.18 15.18 -3.96
N LEU A 77 -6.08 14.90 -4.66
CA LEU A 77 -4.78 15.55 -4.42
C LEU A 77 -4.71 16.99 -4.91
N ALA A 78 -5.59 17.39 -5.82
CA ALA A 78 -5.68 18.79 -6.31
C ALA A 78 -6.34 19.72 -5.29
N ILE A 79 -7.14 19.17 -4.35
CA ILE A 79 -7.77 19.94 -3.28
C ILE A 79 -6.69 20.45 -2.32
N GLU A 80 -6.75 21.73 -1.96
CA GLU A 80 -5.91 22.32 -0.92
C GLU A 80 -6.48 21.95 0.46
N SER A 81 -6.12 20.77 0.94
CA SER A 81 -6.63 20.24 2.20
C SER A 81 -5.61 20.34 3.33
N THR A 82 -6.10 20.61 4.52
CA THR A 82 -5.32 20.58 5.76
C THR A 82 -5.21 19.17 6.35
N ASP A 83 -5.99 18.19 5.86
CA ASP A 83 -5.90 16.80 6.31
C ASP A 83 -4.69 16.08 5.68
N ALA A 84 -3.56 16.21 6.36
CA ALA A 84 -2.31 15.57 5.98
C ALA A 84 -2.42 14.04 5.92
N ALA A 85 -3.29 13.42 6.72
CA ALA A 85 -3.43 11.96 6.77
C ALA A 85 -4.14 11.44 5.52
N THR A 86 -5.27 12.01 5.16
CA THR A 86 -5.99 11.66 3.93
C THR A 86 -5.13 11.94 2.69
N ARG A 87 -4.45 13.09 2.63
CA ARG A 87 -3.52 13.40 1.53
C ARG A 87 -2.40 12.36 1.40
N ALA A 88 -1.85 11.90 2.53
CA ALA A 88 -0.80 10.88 2.53
C ALA A 88 -1.29 9.53 2.01
N ILE A 89 -2.50 9.11 2.42
CA ILE A 89 -3.14 7.87 1.97
C ILE A 89 -3.41 7.94 0.46
N VAL A 90 -4.03 9.03 -0.02
CA VAL A 90 -4.36 9.21 -1.44
C VAL A 90 -3.09 9.22 -2.29
N ALA A 91 -2.05 9.95 -1.87
CA ALA A 91 -0.77 9.97 -2.57
C ALA A 91 -0.12 8.59 -2.65
N ASN A 92 -0.20 7.81 -1.56
CA ASN A 92 0.30 6.45 -1.51
C ASN A 92 -0.48 5.50 -2.44
N ASN A 93 -1.81 5.57 -2.43
CA ASN A 93 -2.65 4.70 -3.24
C ASN A 93 -2.46 5.00 -4.72
N LEU A 94 -2.44 6.29 -5.11
CA LEU A 94 -2.13 6.68 -6.49
C LEU A 94 -0.74 6.19 -6.90
N ALA A 95 0.27 6.33 -6.04
CA ALA A 95 1.63 5.84 -6.31
C ALA A 95 1.69 4.33 -6.53
N ALA A 96 0.97 3.56 -5.70
CA ALA A 96 0.88 2.11 -5.82
C ALA A 96 0.16 1.68 -7.11
N LEU A 97 -0.96 2.34 -7.42
CA LEU A 97 -1.77 2.07 -8.60
C LEU A 97 -1.00 2.33 -9.91
N VAL A 98 -0.36 3.50 -10.02
CA VAL A 98 0.43 3.89 -11.19
C VAL A 98 1.71 3.07 -11.29
N GLY A 99 2.38 2.81 -10.16
CA GLY A 99 3.57 1.96 -10.10
C GLY A 99 3.32 0.52 -10.56
N SER A 100 2.13 -0.01 -10.29
CA SER A 100 1.73 -1.36 -10.76
C SER A 100 1.58 -1.46 -12.29
N ARG A 101 1.41 -0.33 -12.98
CA ARG A 101 1.32 -0.25 -14.44
C ARG A 101 2.69 -0.03 -15.12
N GLY A 102 3.77 0.07 -14.35
CA GLY A 102 5.09 0.40 -14.89
C GLY A 102 5.27 1.87 -15.28
N GLU A 103 4.27 2.71 -15.01
CA GLU A 103 4.28 4.12 -15.33
C GLU A 103 4.74 4.96 -14.13
N GLY A 104 5.60 5.94 -14.37
CA GLY A 104 5.87 7.02 -13.41
C GLY A 104 6.57 6.62 -12.10
N GLY A 105 7.45 5.61 -12.10
CA GLY A 105 8.17 5.19 -10.88
C GLY A 105 8.85 6.33 -10.11
N ALA A 106 9.41 7.33 -10.81
CA ALA A 106 10.02 8.51 -10.18
C ALA A 106 8.97 9.44 -9.52
N ASP A 107 7.78 9.56 -10.10
CA ASP A 107 6.68 10.35 -9.53
C ASP A 107 6.04 9.64 -8.33
N ALA A 108 5.82 8.33 -8.44
CA ALA A 108 5.38 7.50 -7.33
C ALA A 108 6.32 7.63 -6.14
N MET A 109 7.65 7.61 -6.39
CA MET A 109 8.65 7.79 -5.35
C MET A 109 8.60 9.17 -4.71
N ARG A 110 8.46 10.25 -5.51
CA ARG A 110 8.31 11.61 -4.98
C ARG A 110 7.07 11.76 -4.11
N ARG A 111 5.96 11.15 -4.49
CA ARG A 111 4.70 11.18 -3.73
C ARG A 111 4.83 10.47 -2.39
N THR A 112 5.41 9.27 -2.36
CA THR A 112 5.63 8.54 -1.10
C THR A 112 6.70 9.21 -0.22
N GLN A 113 7.67 9.91 -0.80
CA GLN A 113 8.72 10.61 -0.06
C GLN A 113 8.21 11.83 0.72
N ARG A 114 7.16 12.50 0.24
CA ARG A 114 6.53 13.64 0.95
C ARG A 114 5.94 13.24 2.30
N ASN A 115 5.62 11.97 2.48
CA ASN A 115 5.06 11.43 3.73
C ASN A 115 6.14 11.11 4.79
N CYS A 116 7.38 11.38 4.49
CA CYS A 116 8.52 11.05 5.33
C CYS A 116 9.38 12.27 5.63
N ASP A 117 10.04 12.24 6.77
CA ASP A 117 11.07 13.20 7.16
C ASP A 117 12.35 13.03 6.31
N LYS A 118 13.37 13.84 6.60
CA LYS A 118 14.66 13.82 5.90
C LYS A 118 15.39 12.48 6.06
N ASP A 119 15.20 11.81 7.19
CA ASP A 119 15.81 10.51 7.53
C ASP A 119 15.01 9.34 6.97
N GLY A 120 13.87 9.64 6.34
CA GLY A 120 13.04 8.63 5.70
C GLY A 120 12.08 7.91 6.63
N LYS A 121 11.89 8.37 7.84
CA LYS A 121 10.82 7.92 8.73
C LYS A 121 9.51 8.59 8.35
N LEU A 122 8.39 7.97 8.70
CA LEU A 122 7.09 8.63 8.58
C LEU A 122 7.08 9.89 9.44
N ASN A 123 6.51 10.97 8.91
CA ASN A 123 6.35 12.22 9.63
C ASN A 123 5.55 11.99 10.93
N ASP A 124 5.98 12.58 12.04
CA ASP A 124 5.35 12.42 13.36
C ASP A 124 3.86 12.80 13.37
N VAL A 125 3.48 13.81 12.56
CA VAL A 125 2.07 14.19 12.37
C VAL A 125 1.25 13.03 11.81
N LEU A 126 1.81 12.28 10.85
CA LEU A 126 1.16 11.11 10.25
C LEU A 126 1.14 9.93 11.22
N VAL A 127 2.20 9.75 12.01
CA VAL A 127 2.26 8.68 13.01
C VAL A 127 1.12 8.82 14.03
N GLY A 128 0.78 10.05 14.44
CA GLY A 128 -0.32 10.32 15.37
C GLY A 128 -1.73 10.17 14.76
N LYS A 129 -1.87 10.35 13.45
CA LYS A 129 -3.19 10.37 12.78
C LYS A 129 -3.54 9.05 12.06
N LEU A 130 -2.54 8.23 11.70
CA LEU A 130 -2.74 7.00 10.95
C LEU A 130 -2.83 5.77 11.86
N SER A 131 -3.71 4.84 11.52
CA SER A 131 -3.73 3.52 12.14
C SER A 131 -2.42 2.75 11.85
N GLU A 132 -2.13 1.75 12.66
CA GLU A 132 -0.94 0.89 12.47
C GLU A 132 -0.94 0.23 11.08
N ARG A 133 -2.09 -0.29 10.63
CA ARG A 133 -2.27 -0.87 9.30
C ARG A 133 -1.95 0.13 8.18
N GLN A 134 -2.41 1.37 8.29
CA GLN A 134 -2.13 2.43 7.33
C GLN A 134 -0.64 2.79 7.30
N ARG A 135 -0.02 2.99 8.47
CA ARG A 135 1.42 3.26 8.58
C ARG A 135 2.25 2.17 7.94
N ARG A 136 1.92 0.92 8.21
CA ARG A 136 2.57 -0.24 7.61
C ARG A 136 2.45 -0.21 6.08
N THR A 137 1.25 -0.01 5.54
CA THR A 137 1.00 0.05 4.10
C THR A 137 1.84 1.14 3.43
N LEU A 138 1.93 2.33 4.03
CA LEU A 138 2.77 3.42 3.55
C LEU A 138 4.25 3.02 3.48
N VAL A 139 4.78 2.38 4.52
CA VAL A 139 6.19 1.94 4.57
C VAL A 139 6.46 0.83 3.56
N VAL A 140 5.56 -0.15 3.41
CA VAL A 140 5.66 -1.23 2.43
C VAL A 140 5.68 -0.67 0.99
N ASN A 141 4.74 0.20 0.65
CA ASN A 141 4.68 0.77 -0.70
C ASN A 141 5.88 1.66 -1.00
N ARG A 142 6.38 2.38 0.00
CA ARG A 142 7.64 3.12 -0.12
C ARG A 142 8.82 2.19 -0.38
N ALA A 143 8.97 1.10 0.38
CA ALA A 143 10.04 0.14 0.17
C ALA A 143 9.99 -0.46 -1.25
N LYS A 144 8.79 -0.78 -1.75
CA LYS A 144 8.58 -1.22 -3.15
C LYS A 144 9.04 -0.18 -4.15
N ALA A 145 8.63 1.08 -3.99
CA ALA A 145 9.02 2.17 -4.88
C ALA A 145 10.54 2.39 -4.90
N LEU A 146 11.20 2.36 -3.72
CA LEU A 146 12.64 2.47 -3.58
C LEU A 146 13.39 1.31 -4.26
N LEU A 147 12.87 0.09 -4.10
CA LEU A 147 13.43 -1.10 -4.74
C LEU A 147 13.33 -1.01 -6.28
N HIS A 148 12.19 -0.59 -6.80
CA HIS A 148 11.98 -0.38 -8.24
C HIS A 148 12.89 0.70 -8.82
N SER A 149 13.12 1.78 -8.06
CA SER A 149 13.98 2.90 -8.45
C SER A 149 15.46 2.67 -8.15
N ASN A 150 15.83 1.45 -7.74
CA ASN A 150 17.20 1.02 -7.42
C ASN A 150 17.88 1.84 -6.29
N HIS A 151 17.09 2.42 -5.36
CA HIS A 151 17.59 3.08 -4.16
C HIS A 151 17.71 2.07 -3.01
N LEU A 152 18.67 1.15 -3.12
CA LEU A 152 18.76 -0.05 -2.29
C LEU A 152 19.03 0.26 -0.81
N ASP A 153 19.87 1.26 -0.51
CA ASP A 153 20.17 1.65 0.88
C ASP A 153 18.93 2.21 1.58
N ARG A 154 18.22 3.12 0.92
CA ARG A 154 16.95 3.65 1.46
C ARG A 154 15.86 2.59 1.58
N CYS A 155 15.84 1.60 0.69
CA CYS A 155 14.95 0.45 0.80
C CYS A 155 15.27 -0.36 2.06
N ARG A 156 16.56 -0.55 2.38
CA ARG A 156 16.99 -1.23 3.61
C ARG A 156 16.56 -0.48 4.87
N ASP A 157 16.64 0.86 4.86
CA ASP A 157 16.16 1.69 5.97
C ASP A 157 14.65 1.56 6.16
N ALA A 158 13.88 1.57 5.05
CA ALA A 158 12.43 1.36 5.08
C ALA A 158 12.05 -0.03 5.62
N LEU A 159 12.81 -1.09 5.26
CA LEU A 159 12.64 -2.43 5.83
C LEU A 159 12.95 -2.45 7.34
N GLY A 160 13.96 -1.71 7.79
CA GLY A 160 14.26 -1.54 9.21
C GLY A 160 13.12 -0.87 9.98
N THR A 161 12.45 0.12 9.37
CA THR A 161 11.25 0.77 9.93
C THR A 161 10.07 -0.21 9.97
N LEU A 162 9.85 -0.98 8.90
CA LEU A 162 8.77 -1.97 8.82
C LEU A 162 8.89 -3.02 9.92
N ARG A 163 10.09 -3.55 10.16
CA ARG A 163 10.35 -4.52 11.24
C ARG A 163 10.03 -3.98 12.62
N LYS A 164 10.26 -2.69 12.86
CA LYS A 164 9.91 -2.05 14.15
C LYS A 164 8.41 -1.89 14.34
N LEU A 165 7.65 -1.73 13.24
CA LEU A 165 6.18 -1.66 13.29
C LEU A 165 5.56 -3.04 13.52
N ASP A 166 6.15 -4.09 12.97
CA ASP A 166 5.60 -5.45 13.00
C ASP A 166 6.06 -6.28 14.21
N GLY A 167 7.00 -5.79 15.01
CA GLY A 167 7.64 -6.58 16.06
C GLY A 167 8.46 -7.76 15.52
N ASP A 168 8.67 -8.79 16.35
CA ASP A 168 9.47 -9.99 15.99
C ASP A 168 8.79 -10.94 15.01
N ALA A 169 7.49 -10.81 14.79
CA ALA A 169 6.75 -11.62 13.83
C ALA A 169 6.96 -11.07 12.42
N GLY A 170 8.11 -11.36 11.82
CA GLY A 170 8.49 -10.90 10.48
C GLY A 170 7.34 -10.95 9.50
N ALA A 171 6.73 -9.78 9.26
CA ALA A 171 5.61 -9.67 8.38
C ALA A 171 5.94 -10.21 7.01
N LYS A 172 5.00 -10.91 6.41
CA LYS A 172 5.10 -11.50 5.08
C LYS A 172 5.72 -10.55 4.06
N GLU A 173 5.24 -9.29 4.04
CA GLU A 173 5.74 -8.29 3.11
C GLU A 173 7.19 -7.91 3.37
N ALA A 174 7.63 -7.85 4.63
CA ALA A 174 9.01 -7.53 4.98
C ALA A 174 9.98 -8.61 4.49
N VAL A 175 9.63 -9.88 4.67
CA VAL A 175 10.43 -11.02 4.18
C VAL A 175 10.55 -11.01 2.67
N MET A 176 9.42 -10.85 1.97
CA MET A 176 9.40 -10.84 0.50
C MET A 176 10.17 -9.66 -0.08
N LEU A 177 10.05 -8.48 0.52
CA LEU A 177 10.79 -7.29 0.12
C LEU A 177 12.29 -7.44 0.39
N GLU A 178 12.68 -8.06 1.50
CA GLU A 178 14.08 -8.30 1.82
C GLU A 178 14.71 -9.32 0.87
N ALA A 179 13.99 -10.39 0.53
CA ALA A 179 14.44 -11.34 -0.48
C ALA A 179 14.63 -10.66 -1.85
N ALA A 180 13.67 -9.81 -2.26
CA ALA A 180 13.78 -9.02 -3.48
C ALA A 180 14.94 -8.01 -3.44
N LEU A 181 15.23 -7.41 -2.27
CA LEU A 181 16.38 -6.53 -2.08
C LEU A 181 17.69 -7.30 -2.27
N PHE A 182 17.82 -8.50 -1.69
CA PHE A 182 19.01 -9.35 -1.89
C PHE A 182 19.20 -9.72 -3.36
N MET A 183 18.12 -10.02 -4.08
CA MET A 183 18.20 -10.29 -5.53
C MET A 183 18.71 -9.08 -6.31
N ARG A 184 18.24 -7.86 -5.99
CA ARG A 184 18.73 -6.62 -6.58
C ARG A 184 20.18 -6.31 -6.23
N GLU A 185 20.64 -6.69 -5.04
CA GLU A 185 22.03 -6.60 -4.59
C GLU A 185 22.93 -7.67 -5.20
N ARG A 186 22.43 -8.57 -6.04
CA ARG A 186 23.13 -9.73 -6.61
C ARG A 186 23.67 -10.70 -5.55
N LYS A 187 22.87 -10.92 -4.50
CA LYS A 187 23.13 -11.85 -3.40
C LYS A 187 22.03 -12.93 -3.31
N PRO A 188 21.86 -13.75 -4.38
CA PRO A 188 20.75 -14.72 -4.43
C PRO A 188 20.85 -15.76 -3.31
N GLU A 189 22.05 -16.12 -2.88
CA GLU A 189 22.27 -17.05 -1.77
C GLU A 189 21.66 -16.57 -0.44
N LYS A 190 21.64 -15.24 -0.20
CA LYS A 190 21.00 -14.67 0.99
C LYS A 190 19.48 -14.69 0.87
N ALA A 191 18.94 -14.43 -0.32
CA ALA A 191 17.52 -14.54 -0.57
C ALA A 191 17.03 -15.97 -0.39
N VAL A 192 17.74 -16.97 -0.95
CA VAL A 192 17.42 -18.39 -0.81
C VAL A 192 17.47 -18.82 0.66
N LYS A 193 18.51 -18.42 1.40
CA LYS A 193 18.61 -18.72 2.83
C LYS A 193 17.44 -18.14 3.62
N LEU A 194 17.15 -16.84 3.43
CA LEU A 194 16.04 -16.15 4.12
C LEU A 194 14.71 -16.85 3.89
N LEU A 195 14.38 -17.13 2.63
CA LEU A 195 13.12 -17.77 2.25
C LEU A 195 13.08 -19.24 2.73
N GLY A 196 14.20 -19.95 2.66
CA GLY A 196 14.33 -21.32 3.19
C GLY A 196 14.10 -21.39 4.70
N ASP A 197 14.64 -20.44 5.46
CA ASP A 197 14.42 -20.33 6.90
C ASP A 197 12.93 -20.10 7.23
N VAL A 198 12.20 -19.30 6.41
CA VAL A 198 10.76 -19.08 6.57
C VAL A 198 9.98 -20.35 6.31
N VAL A 199 10.33 -21.08 5.24
CA VAL A 199 9.68 -22.35 4.91
C VAL A 199 9.93 -23.41 6.01
N ALA A 200 11.15 -23.48 6.53
CA ALA A 200 11.52 -24.45 7.56
C ALA A 200 10.85 -24.17 8.92
N LYS A 201 10.73 -22.89 9.29
CA LYS A 201 10.02 -22.49 10.52
C LYS A 201 8.52 -22.76 10.46
N GLY A 202 7.95 -22.77 9.26
CA GLY A 202 6.50 -22.82 9.08
C GLY A 202 5.82 -21.51 9.51
N GLY A 203 4.56 -21.58 9.88
CA GLY A 203 3.79 -20.43 10.33
C GLY A 203 2.57 -20.18 9.44
N ASP A 204 2.31 -18.91 9.10
CA ASP A 204 1.20 -18.55 8.23
C ASP A 204 1.31 -19.23 6.85
N VAL A 205 0.27 -19.99 6.49
CA VAL A 205 0.22 -20.80 5.25
C VAL A 205 0.47 -19.94 4.02
N GLY A 206 -0.09 -18.73 3.99
CA GLY A 206 0.10 -17.79 2.88
C GLY A 206 1.55 -17.32 2.75
N THR A 207 2.20 -17.04 3.86
CA THR A 207 3.62 -16.63 3.90
C THR A 207 4.54 -17.74 3.43
N VAL A 208 4.32 -18.98 3.91
CA VAL A 208 5.11 -20.15 3.52
C VAL A 208 4.92 -20.45 2.04
N ARG A 209 3.68 -20.41 1.53
CA ARG A 209 3.40 -20.60 0.10
C ARG A 209 4.13 -19.59 -0.78
N ASP A 210 4.05 -18.32 -0.43
CA ASP A 210 4.69 -17.25 -1.22
C ASP A 210 6.22 -17.33 -1.15
N ALA A 211 6.79 -17.73 0.00
CA ALA A 211 8.23 -17.99 0.13
C ALA A 211 8.67 -19.16 -0.77
N ARG A 212 7.90 -20.23 -0.86
CA ARG A 212 8.17 -21.37 -1.76
C ARG A 212 8.11 -20.97 -3.23
N LEU A 213 7.10 -20.19 -3.61
CA LEU A 213 6.99 -19.65 -4.97
C LEU A 213 8.19 -18.78 -5.34
N ALA A 214 8.63 -17.91 -4.43
CA ALA A 214 9.81 -17.08 -4.63
C ALA A 214 11.09 -17.90 -4.74
N LEU A 215 11.29 -18.93 -3.89
CA LEU A 215 12.41 -19.88 -3.99
C LEU A 215 12.43 -20.58 -5.35
N ALA A 216 11.28 -21.12 -5.77
CA ALA A 216 11.16 -21.77 -7.06
C ALA A 216 11.53 -20.83 -8.23
N GLN A 217 11.08 -19.58 -8.17
CA GLN A 217 11.41 -18.58 -9.17
C GLN A 217 12.92 -18.25 -9.19
N ILE A 218 13.55 -18.12 -8.03
CA ILE A 218 15.00 -17.86 -7.91
C ILE A 218 15.80 -19.03 -8.50
N HIS A 219 15.48 -20.26 -8.11
CA HIS A 219 16.16 -21.46 -8.63
C HIS A 219 15.93 -21.64 -10.13
N ALA A 220 14.70 -21.46 -10.62
CA ALA A 220 14.39 -21.55 -12.05
C ALA A 220 15.15 -20.51 -12.88
N SER A 221 15.26 -19.27 -12.38
CA SER A 221 16.01 -18.20 -13.07
C SER A 221 17.53 -18.47 -13.10
N ALA A 222 18.03 -19.27 -12.17
CA ALA A 222 19.42 -19.76 -12.14
C ALA A 222 19.63 -21.05 -12.97
N GLY A 223 18.58 -21.60 -13.61
CA GLY A 223 18.63 -22.87 -14.34
C GLY A 223 18.61 -24.12 -13.45
N ASP A 224 18.43 -23.95 -12.15
CA ASP A 224 18.37 -25.03 -11.15
C ASP A 224 16.93 -25.56 -11.02
N TYR A 225 16.46 -26.27 -12.04
CA TYR A 225 15.07 -26.76 -12.11
C TYR A 225 14.76 -27.83 -11.06
N ALA A 226 15.77 -28.59 -10.62
CA ALA A 226 15.59 -29.60 -9.59
C ALA A 226 15.16 -28.95 -8.26
N ASN A 227 15.93 -28.00 -7.76
CA ASN A 227 15.57 -27.27 -6.55
C ASN A 227 14.32 -26.38 -6.72
N ALA A 228 14.03 -25.88 -7.92
CA ALA A 228 12.80 -25.15 -8.20
C ALA A 228 11.56 -26.07 -8.01
N ILE A 229 11.62 -27.32 -8.51
CA ILE A 229 10.56 -28.30 -8.36
C ILE A 229 10.42 -28.71 -6.88
N ASP A 230 11.51 -28.94 -6.19
CA ASP A 230 11.50 -29.34 -4.77
C ASP A 230 10.91 -28.24 -3.88
N ALA A 231 11.20 -26.97 -4.15
CA ALA A 231 10.60 -25.84 -3.46
C ALA A 231 9.06 -25.81 -3.60
N LEU A 232 8.52 -26.22 -4.75
CA LEU A 232 7.08 -26.30 -4.99
C LEU A 232 6.42 -27.53 -4.38
N ARG A 233 7.12 -28.69 -4.38
CA ARG A 233 6.60 -29.95 -3.88
C ARG A 233 6.52 -30.05 -2.36
N GLY A 234 7.34 -29.32 -1.64
CA GLY A 234 7.44 -29.35 -0.17
C GLY A 234 6.17 -28.89 0.56
N GLY A 235 5.00 -29.13 0.04
CA GLY A 235 3.67 -28.78 0.55
C GLY A 235 2.70 -29.96 0.65
N SER A 236 3.19 -31.19 0.46
CA SER A 236 2.38 -32.41 0.70
C SER A 236 2.60 -32.96 2.10
#